data_518b6098fe88b0acd2551cfda071787c
#
_entry.id   518b6098fe88b0acd2551cfda071787c
#
_cell.length_a   1.000
_cell.length_b   1.000
_cell.length_c   1.000
_cell.angle_alpha   90.00
_cell.angle_beta   90.00
_cell.angle_gamma   90.00
#
_symmetry.space_group_name_H-M   'P 1'
#
loop_
_entity.id
_entity.type
_entity.pdbx_description
1 polymer ?
#
loop_
_entity_poly.entity_id
_entity_poly.type
_entity_poly.pdbx_seq_one_letter_code
_entity_poly.pdbx_strand_id
1 'polypeptide(L)'
;MSQRSQIIKFSFSSLSPRAWLVAKGGESESLVVEMRRRDPNVFSASVGLNPGQYRCRYYCGDQRNVSYHGPASIDGSTDDEMDSVLSVESPRETNRSEAISILLVEDDIDTLRAYAKLLRSDGHTVYTADGYEAALDVAQRQRVDLAICDIGLWDGSGCDLLKELKKLQPMKAIAVTGFILPDEIEDYREAGFASVLPKPLQHSRLQSAVSELSHVL
;
A
#
# COMPACT_ATOMS: atom_id res chain seq x y z
N MET A 1 27.09 -3.16 6.77
CA MET A 1 25.62 -3.26 6.93
C MET A 1 25.07 -3.74 5.62
N SER A 2 24.46 -4.91 5.55
CA SER A 2 23.92 -5.47 4.31
C SER A 2 22.65 -4.71 3.93
N GLN A 3 22.72 -3.92 2.86
CA GLN A 3 21.54 -3.25 2.29
C GLN A 3 20.58 -4.33 1.78
N ARG A 4 19.34 -4.36 2.29
CA ARG A 4 18.34 -5.33 1.82
C ARG A 4 17.80 -4.90 0.46
N SER A 5 17.87 -5.80 -0.52
CA SER A 5 17.27 -5.60 -1.84
C SER A 5 15.75 -5.59 -1.74
N GLN A 6 15.10 -4.74 -2.53
CA GLN A 6 13.65 -4.72 -2.70
C GLN A 6 13.26 -5.44 -3.99
N ILE A 7 12.15 -6.19 -3.97
CA ILE A 7 11.61 -6.82 -5.16
C ILE A 7 10.69 -5.83 -5.88
N ILE A 8 11.14 -5.32 -7.02
CA ILE A 8 10.38 -4.43 -7.88
C ILE A 8 9.74 -5.23 -9.00
N LYS A 9 8.46 -5.00 -9.24
CA LYS A 9 7.72 -5.63 -10.34
C LYS A 9 7.64 -4.66 -11.51
N PHE A 10 8.08 -5.13 -12.66
CA PHE A 10 8.02 -4.41 -13.93
C PHE A 10 6.97 -5.04 -14.84
N SER A 11 6.26 -4.20 -15.59
CA SER A 11 5.32 -4.64 -16.62
C SER A 11 5.51 -3.80 -17.86
N PHE A 12 5.45 -4.45 -19.03
CA PHE A 12 5.66 -3.83 -20.32
C PHE A 12 4.77 -4.49 -21.37
N SER A 13 4.15 -3.69 -22.24
CA SER A 13 3.28 -4.18 -23.32
C SER A 13 3.98 -4.10 -24.66
N SER A 14 4.03 -5.23 -25.38
CA SER A 14 4.64 -5.31 -26.72
C SER A 14 4.08 -6.49 -27.51
N LEU A 15 4.02 -6.33 -28.83
CA LEU A 15 3.71 -7.41 -29.79
C LEU A 15 4.92 -8.30 -30.11
N SER A 16 6.11 -7.93 -29.67
CA SER A 16 7.35 -8.67 -29.90
C SER A 16 7.32 -10.07 -29.28
N PRO A 17 8.07 -11.04 -29.84
CA PRO A 17 8.14 -12.39 -29.30
C PRO A 17 8.84 -12.47 -27.93
N ARG A 18 9.76 -11.56 -27.65
CA ARG A 18 10.57 -11.49 -26.44
C ARG A 18 10.76 -10.04 -25.98
N ALA A 19 10.96 -9.85 -24.69
CA ALA A 19 11.26 -8.57 -24.08
C ALA A 19 12.30 -8.72 -22.96
N TRP A 20 13.14 -7.71 -22.78
CA TRP A 20 14.14 -7.62 -21.72
C TRP A 20 14.02 -6.29 -21.01
N LEU A 21 14.24 -6.32 -19.71
CA LEU A 21 14.44 -5.15 -18.87
C LEU A 21 15.94 -4.99 -18.61
N VAL A 22 16.47 -3.80 -18.88
CA VAL A 22 17.81 -3.41 -18.50
C VAL A 22 17.70 -2.34 -17.44
N ALA A 23 18.23 -2.61 -16.25
CA ALA A 23 18.29 -1.63 -15.15
C ALA A 23 19.78 -1.33 -14.85
N LYS A 24 20.18 -0.07 -14.98
CA LYS A 24 21.53 0.40 -14.68
C LYS A 24 21.52 1.28 -13.44
N GLY A 25 22.21 0.85 -12.40
CA GLY A 25 22.43 1.61 -11.17
C GLY A 25 23.89 2.01 -11.04
N GLY A 26 24.16 3.25 -10.58
CA GLY A 26 25.53 3.73 -10.33
C GLY A 26 26.54 3.52 -11.43
N GLU A 27 27.84 3.51 -11.09
CA GLU A 27 28.92 3.39 -12.08
C GLU A 27 29.19 1.94 -12.55
N SER A 28 28.68 0.91 -11.90
CA SER A 28 29.09 -0.49 -12.17
C SER A 28 27.97 -1.54 -12.16
N GLU A 29 26.77 -1.24 -11.71
CA GLU A 29 25.67 -2.22 -11.66
C GLU A 29 24.79 -2.13 -12.91
N SER A 30 24.88 -3.15 -13.77
CA SER A 30 23.93 -3.33 -14.88
C SER A 30 23.28 -4.68 -14.74
N LEU A 31 21.95 -4.70 -14.69
CA LEU A 31 21.15 -5.90 -14.61
C LEU A 31 20.32 -6.03 -15.89
N VAL A 32 20.41 -7.19 -16.55
CA VAL A 32 19.61 -7.52 -17.72
C VAL A 32 18.74 -8.71 -17.38
N VAL A 33 17.44 -8.53 -17.47
CA VAL A 33 16.45 -9.56 -17.13
C VAL A 33 15.54 -9.83 -18.31
N GLU A 34 15.47 -11.08 -18.77
CA GLU A 34 14.45 -11.50 -19.73
C GLU A 34 13.08 -11.49 -19.05
N MET A 35 12.12 -10.79 -19.63
CA MET A 35 10.77 -10.67 -19.10
C MET A 35 9.92 -11.86 -19.52
N ARG A 36 9.09 -12.34 -18.60
CA ARG A 36 8.14 -13.43 -18.87
C ARG A 36 6.87 -12.90 -19.50
N ARG A 37 6.42 -13.52 -20.58
CA ARG A 37 5.11 -13.23 -21.17
C ARG A 37 4.01 -13.73 -20.22
N ARG A 38 3.06 -12.87 -19.90
CA ARG A 38 1.88 -13.17 -19.06
C ARG A 38 0.62 -13.30 -19.89
N ASP A 39 0.45 -12.40 -20.84
CA ASP A 39 -0.65 -12.35 -21.81
C ASP A 39 -0.06 -12.14 -23.22
N PRO A 40 -0.85 -12.27 -24.31
CA PRO A 40 -0.34 -12.13 -25.67
C PRO A 40 0.56 -10.91 -25.91
N ASN A 41 0.27 -9.81 -25.23
CA ASN A 41 0.95 -8.52 -25.42
C ASN A 41 1.60 -7.97 -24.14
N VAL A 42 1.61 -8.72 -23.03
CA VAL A 42 2.12 -8.23 -21.75
C VAL A 42 3.27 -9.09 -21.25
N PHE A 43 4.38 -8.43 -20.94
CA PHE A 43 5.55 -9.01 -20.31
C PHE A 43 5.69 -8.51 -18.87
N SER A 44 6.23 -9.34 -18.00
CA SER A 44 6.54 -8.96 -16.61
C SER A 44 7.85 -9.53 -16.13
N ALA A 45 8.51 -8.79 -15.23
CA ALA A 45 9.68 -9.25 -14.49
C ALA A 45 9.55 -8.82 -13.03
N SER A 46 10.16 -9.61 -12.13
CA SER A 46 10.34 -9.25 -10.72
C SER A 46 11.83 -9.26 -10.43
N VAL A 47 12.36 -8.14 -10.00
CA VAL A 47 13.81 -7.91 -9.89
C VAL A 47 14.12 -7.39 -8.49
N GLY A 48 15.09 -8.02 -7.82
CA GLY A 48 15.66 -7.51 -6.57
C GLY A 48 16.64 -6.38 -6.87
N LEU A 49 16.34 -5.17 -6.42
CA LEU A 49 17.20 -4.00 -6.55
C LEU A 49 17.61 -3.49 -5.19
N ASN A 50 18.87 -3.11 -5.05
CA ASN A 50 19.35 -2.39 -3.87
C ASN A 50 18.83 -0.94 -3.88
N PRO A 51 18.80 -0.25 -2.73
CA PRO A 51 18.48 1.17 -2.73
C PRO A 51 19.41 1.96 -3.63
N GLY A 52 18.87 2.87 -4.42
CA GLY A 52 19.62 3.67 -5.38
C GLY A 52 18.76 4.19 -6.53
N GLN A 53 19.38 4.93 -7.42
CA GLN A 53 18.74 5.38 -8.65
C GLN A 53 19.14 4.44 -9.80
N TYR A 54 18.15 3.99 -10.54
CA TYR A 54 18.33 3.11 -11.68
C TYR A 54 17.75 3.75 -12.93
N ARG A 55 18.49 3.66 -14.04
CA ARG A 55 17.95 3.94 -15.39
C ARG A 55 17.42 2.64 -15.96
N CYS A 56 16.12 2.59 -16.22
CA CYS A 56 15.44 1.39 -16.69
C CYS A 56 15.05 1.55 -18.16
N ARG A 57 15.37 0.53 -18.97
CA ARG A 57 15.01 0.44 -20.40
C ARG A 57 14.37 -0.90 -20.72
N TYR A 58 13.40 -0.89 -21.61
CA TYR A 58 12.83 -2.10 -22.18
C TYR A 58 13.35 -2.32 -23.59
N TYR A 59 13.70 -3.54 -23.90
CA TYR A 59 14.13 -3.96 -25.23
C TYR A 59 13.18 -5.05 -25.72
N CYS A 60 12.79 -4.99 -26.99
CA CYS A 60 11.97 -5.99 -27.65
C CYS A 60 12.64 -6.48 -28.93
N GLY A 61 12.40 -7.71 -29.30
CA GLY A 61 12.90 -8.25 -30.58
C GLY A 61 13.18 -9.72 -30.52
N ASP A 62 13.87 -10.19 -31.54
CA ASP A 62 14.58 -11.47 -31.53
C ASP A 62 16.07 -11.24 -31.24
N GLN A 63 16.84 -12.31 -31.10
CA GLN A 63 18.29 -12.22 -30.77
C GLN A 63 19.13 -11.42 -31.78
N ARG A 64 18.59 -11.03 -32.92
CA ARG A 64 19.31 -10.34 -34.02
C ARG A 64 18.84 -8.89 -34.22
N ASN A 65 17.62 -8.55 -33.79
CA ASN A 65 17.07 -7.21 -33.96
C ASN A 65 16.39 -6.79 -32.64
N VAL A 66 17.11 -6.07 -31.80
CA VAL A 66 16.61 -5.51 -30.54
C VAL A 66 16.19 -4.06 -30.80
N SER A 67 14.90 -3.78 -30.74
CA SER A 67 14.38 -2.42 -30.79
C SER A 67 14.24 -1.87 -29.39
N TYR A 68 14.68 -0.64 -29.19
CA TYR A 68 14.50 0.10 -27.94
C TYR A 68 13.07 0.63 -27.86
N HIS A 69 12.44 0.47 -26.71
CA HIS A 69 11.19 1.13 -26.38
C HIS A 69 11.34 1.73 -24.98
N GLY A 70 11.37 3.07 -24.92
CA GLY A 70 11.16 3.80 -23.67
C GLY A 70 9.74 3.53 -23.13
N PRO A 71 9.45 3.84 -21.88
CA PRO A 71 8.08 3.80 -21.38
C PRO A 71 7.23 4.71 -22.26
N ALA A 72 6.11 4.17 -22.74
CA ALA A 72 5.16 4.96 -23.53
C ALA A 72 4.70 6.15 -22.67
N SER A 73 5.00 7.35 -23.14
CA SER A 73 4.38 8.57 -22.60
C SER A 73 2.88 8.45 -22.80
N ILE A 74 2.11 8.82 -21.81
CA ILE A 74 0.63 8.76 -21.81
C ILE A 74 0.04 9.62 -22.95
N ASP A 75 0.82 10.50 -23.57
CA ASP A 75 0.44 11.43 -24.63
C ASP A 75 0.79 10.99 -26.06
N GLY A 76 1.38 9.80 -26.25
CA GLY A 76 1.67 9.28 -27.59
C GLY A 76 2.85 9.93 -28.31
N SER A 77 3.67 10.75 -27.66
CA SER A 77 4.90 11.28 -28.23
C SER A 77 6.03 10.23 -28.18
N THR A 78 6.55 9.90 -29.35
CA THR A 78 7.72 9.01 -29.52
C THR A 78 8.99 9.86 -29.46
N ASP A 79 9.46 10.19 -28.26
CA ASP A 79 10.81 10.75 -28.11
C ASP A 79 11.80 9.65 -27.78
N ASP A 80 12.79 9.48 -28.64
CA ASP A 80 13.78 8.41 -28.69
C ASP A 80 14.82 8.39 -27.55
N GLU A 81 14.66 9.19 -26.50
CA GLU A 81 15.71 9.42 -25.47
C GLU A 81 15.28 9.38 -23.99
N MET A 82 14.11 8.90 -23.64
CA MET A 82 13.74 8.90 -22.23
C MET A 82 13.97 7.57 -21.52
N ASP A 83 15.12 7.49 -20.84
CA ASP A 83 15.34 6.52 -19.76
C ASP A 83 14.35 6.80 -18.61
N SER A 84 13.59 5.80 -18.21
CA SER A 84 12.85 5.91 -16.94
C SER A 84 13.82 5.84 -15.79
N VAL A 85 13.87 6.92 -15.00
CA VAL A 85 14.63 6.92 -13.75
C VAL A 85 13.74 6.30 -12.66
N LEU A 86 14.15 5.15 -12.17
CA LEU A 86 13.56 4.49 -11.00
C LEU A 86 14.43 4.82 -9.78
N SER A 87 13.86 5.51 -8.81
CA SER A 87 14.48 5.66 -7.48
C SER A 87 14.01 4.50 -6.59
N VAL A 88 14.92 3.59 -6.29
CA VAL A 88 14.72 2.57 -5.25
C VAL A 88 15.18 3.21 -3.95
N GLU A 89 14.24 3.67 -3.16
CA GLU A 89 14.56 4.17 -1.82
C GLU A 89 15.18 3.02 -1.01
N SER A 90 16.12 3.32 -0.11
CA SER A 90 16.48 2.35 0.92
C SER A 90 15.17 1.84 1.49
N PRO A 91 15.03 0.51 1.79
CA PRO A 91 13.94 0.11 2.65
C PRO A 91 14.02 1.12 3.78
N ARG A 92 13.08 2.06 3.80
CA ARG A 92 13.00 2.95 4.96
C ARG A 92 13.17 1.97 6.08
N GLU A 93 14.28 2.10 6.86
CA GLU A 93 14.36 1.37 8.11
C GLU A 93 12.96 1.52 8.58
N THR A 94 12.22 0.38 8.65
CA THR A 94 10.84 0.46 9.08
C THR A 94 11.00 1.21 10.36
N ASN A 95 10.84 2.53 10.23
CA ASN A 95 10.79 3.38 11.37
C ASN A 95 9.80 2.58 12.16
N ARG A 96 10.25 1.93 13.23
CA ARG A 96 9.32 1.29 14.14
C ARG A 96 8.36 2.41 14.38
N SER A 97 7.25 2.38 13.62
CA SER A 97 6.20 3.36 13.80
C SER A 97 6.00 3.34 15.28
N GLU A 98 6.21 4.46 15.95
CA GLU A 98 6.17 4.47 17.41
C GLU A 98 4.96 3.67 17.78
N ALA A 99 5.15 2.66 18.65
CA ALA A 99 4.10 1.72 18.98
C ALA A 99 2.90 2.53 19.45
N ILE A 100 1.86 2.62 18.63
CA ILE A 100 0.64 3.37 18.95
C ILE A 100 -0.46 2.44 19.46
N SER A 101 -1.41 3.00 20.15
CA SER A 101 -2.60 2.31 20.64
C SER A 101 -3.70 2.37 19.60
N ILE A 102 -4.11 1.23 19.07
CA ILE A 102 -5.11 1.09 18.01
C ILE A 102 -6.38 0.45 18.57
N LEU A 103 -7.52 1.06 18.30
CA LEU A 103 -8.84 0.45 18.45
C LEU A 103 -9.27 -0.11 17.09
N LEU A 104 -9.37 -1.41 16.98
CA LEU A 104 -9.85 -2.12 15.80
C LEU A 104 -11.29 -2.57 16.01
N VAL A 105 -12.20 -2.09 15.17
CA VAL A 105 -13.64 -2.39 15.22
C VAL A 105 -14.06 -3.14 13.95
N GLU A 106 -14.54 -4.35 14.11
CA GLU A 106 -14.95 -5.25 13.02
C GLU A 106 -15.89 -6.30 13.61
N ASP A 107 -17.04 -6.49 13.03
CA ASP A 107 -18.07 -7.40 13.54
C ASP A 107 -17.86 -8.87 13.13
N ASP A 108 -17.12 -9.13 12.06
CA ASP A 108 -16.66 -10.48 11.74
C ASP A 108 -15.46 -10.86 12.61
N ILE A 109 -15.68 -11.79 13.53
CA ILE A 109 -14.71 -12.19 14.55
C ILE A 109 -13.42 -12.76 13.95
N ASP A 110 -13.49 -13.47 12.84
CA ASP A 110 -12.31 -14.08 12.21
C ASP A 110 -11.47 -13.00 11.52
N THR A 111 -12.10 -12.05 10.86
CA THR A 111 -11.49 -10.86 10.28
C THR A 111 -10.86 -9.99 11.37
N LEU A 112 -11.58 -9.72 12.46
CA LEU A 112 -11.11 -8.97 13.62
C LEU A 112 -9.82 -9.58 14.20
N ARG A 113 -9.82 -10.90 14.42
CA ARG A 113 -8.64 -11.62 14.93
C ARG A 113 -7.46 -11.57 13.97
N ALA A 114 -7.71 -11.74 12.67
CA ALA A 114 -6.68 -11.72 11.65
C ALA A 114 -5.99 -10.36 11.59
N TYR A 115 -6.75 -9.28 11.52
CA TYR A 115 -6.20 -7.91 11.48
C TYR A 115 -5.52 -7.52 12.78
N ALA A 116 -6.10 -7.89 13.93
CA ALA A 116 -5.47 -7.63 15.22
C ALA A 116 -4.10 -8.34 15.34
N LYS A 117 -3.99 -9.57 14.83
CA LYS A 117 -2.72 -10.30 14.79
C LYS A 117 -1.68 -9.59 13.93
N LEU A 118 -2.06 -9.09 12.75
CA LEU A 118 -1.17 -8.35 11.85
C LEU A 118 -0.66 -7.08 12.52
N LEU A 119 -1.55 -6.23 13.04
CA LEU A 119 -1.20 -4.98 13.70
C LEU A 119 -0.32 -5.18 14.94
N ARG A 120 -0.58 -6.25 15.72
CA ARG A 120 0.28 -6.60 16.86
C ARG A 120 1.67 -7.08 16.40
N SER A 121 1.76 -7.79 15.27
CA SER A 121 3.05 -8.22 14.71
C SER A 121 3.88 -7.04 14.18
N ASP A 122 3.21 -5.93 13.81
CA ASP A 122 3.85 -4.66 13.42
C ASP A 122 4.31 -3.82 14.64
N GLY A 123 4.00 -4.28 15.86
CA GLY A 123 4.47 -3.70 17.13
C GLY A 123 3.49 -2.77 17.82
N HIS A 124 2.24 -2.66 17.34
CA HIS A 124 1.21 -1.80 17.96
C HIS A 124 0.50 -2.48 19.13
N THR A 125 -0.02 -1.66 20.05
CA THR A 125 -0.97 -2.11 21.07
C THR A 125 -2.36 -2.11 20.45
N VAL A 126 -3.06 -3.25 20.41
CA VAL A 126 -4.34 -3.37 19.71
C VAL A 126 -5.44 -3.80 20.67
N TYR A 127 -6.40 -2.92 20.84
CA TYR A 127 -7.70 -3.18 21.47
C TYR A 127 -8.69 -3.56 20.39
N THR A 128 -9.54 -4.52 20.65
CA THR A 128 -10.52 -5.05 19.69
C THR A 128 -11.93 -4.85 20.19
N ALA A 129 -12.84 -4.51 19.29
CA ALA A 129 -14.27 -4.42 19.54
C ALA A 129 -15.03 -5.07 18.39
N ASP A 130 -16.04 -5.85 18.70
CA ASP A 130 -16.86 -6.59 17.73
C ASP A 130 -18.17 -5.86 17.38
N GLY A 131 -18.26 -4.57 17.71
CA GLY A 131 -19.39 -3.72 17.41
C GLY A 131 -19.27 -2.33 18.02
N TYR A 132 -20.31 -1.54 17.80
CA TYR A 132 -20.42 -0.13 18.16
C TYR A 132 -20.29 0.09 19.68
N GLU A 133 -21.12 -0.59 20.47
CA GLU A 133 -21.14 -0.42 21.94
C GLU A 133 -19.84 -0.92 22.58
N ALA A 134 -19.29 -2.02 22.10
CA ALA A 134 -18.02 -2.54 22.57
C ALA A 134 -16.87 -1.56 22.29
N ALA A 135 -16.90 -0.86 21.16
CA ALA A 135 -15.89 0.13 20.79
C ALA A 135 -15.93 1.35 21.73
N LEU A 136 -17.13 1.84 22.08
CA LEU A 136 -17.30 2.93 23.04
C LEU A 136 -16.78 2.54 24.43
N ASP A 137 -17.08 1.33 24.88
CA ASP A 137 -16.63 0.81 26.18
C ASP A 137 -15.10 0.74 26.25
N VAL A 138 -14.45 0.29 25.17
CA VAL A 138 -12.98 0.30 25.08
C VAL A 138 -12.43 1.73 25.13
N ALA A 139 -12.99 2.65 24.36
CA ALA A 139 -12.51 4.03 24.29
C ALA A 139 -12.70 4.82 25.59
N GLN A 140 -13.66 4.44 26.42
CA GLN A 140 -13.83 5.01 27.78
C GLN A 140 -12.74 4.56 28.75
N ARG A 141 -12.17 3.36 28.55
CA ARG A 141 -11.24 2.74 29.49
C ARG A 141 -9.79 2.80 29.04
N GLN A 142 -9.56 2.98 27.74
CA GLN A 142 -8.24 2.93 27.15
C GLN A 142 -7.96 4.20 26.35
N ARG A 143 -6.70 4.65 26.39
CA ARG A 143 -6.25 5.69 25.47
C ARG A 143 -6.01 5.07 24.10
N VAL A 144 -6.60 5.66 23.07
CA VAL A 144 -6.53 5.22 21.67
C VAL A 144 -5.97 6.36 20.82
N ASP A 145 -4.92 6.09 20.10
CA ASP A 145 -4.29 7.03 19.17
C ASP A 145 -4.94 6.97 17.79
N LEU A 146 -5.33 5.77 17.36
CA LEU A 146 -5.91 5.48 16.04
C LEU A 146 -7.08 4.51 16.15
N ALA A 147 -8.22 4.86 15.55
CA ALA A 147 -9.33 3.93 15.35
C ALA A 147 -9.28 3.36 13.91
N ILE A 148 -9.50 2.06 13.76
CA ILE A 148 -9.71 1.39 12.47
C ILE A 148 -11.10 0.78 12.55
N CYS A 149 -12.06 1.34 11.80
CA CYS A 149 -13.46 0.97 11.93
C CYS A 149 -14.02 0.41 10.64
N ASP A 150 -14.67 -0.74 10.70
CA ASP A 150 -15.63 -1.12 9.68
C ASP A 150 -16.77 -0.10 9.65
N ILE A 151 -17.20 0.25 8.44
CA ILE A 151 -18.34 1.15 8.23
C ILE A 151 -19.66 0.43 8.48
N GLY A 152 -19.76 -0.84 8.08
CA GLY A 152 -20.97 -1.63 8.17
C GLY A 152 -20.99 -2.55 9.39
N LEU A 153 -21.20 -2.01 10.59
CA LEU A 153 -21.34 -2.82 11.80
C LEU A 153 -22.79 -3.31 11.97
N TRP A 154 -22.96 -4.49 12.57
CA TRP A 154 -24.30 -5.08 12.80
C TRP A 154 -25.17 -4.25 13.76
N ASP A 155 -24.55 -3.47 14.65
CA ASP A 155 -25.19 -2.66 15.70
C ASP A 155 -25.13 -1.15 15.47
N GLY A 156 -24.59 -0.70 14.30
CA GLY A 156 -24.53 0.73 14.00
C GLY A 156 -23.67 1.07 12.79
N SER A 157 -23.52 2.36 12.53
CA SER A 157 -22.64 2.88 11.48
C SER A 157 -21.26 3.23 12.05
N GLY A 158 -20.19 2.81 11.36
CA GLY A 158 -18.83 3.23 11.70
C GLY A 158 -18.62 4.75 11.64
N CYS A 159 -19.38 5.47 10.80
CA CYS A 159 -19.36 6.93 10.74
C CYS A 159 -19.92 7.57 12.01
N ASP A 160 -21.02 7.05 12.52
CA ASP A 160 -21.61 7.57 13.74
C ASP A 160 -20.79 7.16 14.96
N LEU A 161 -20.25 5.94 14.95
CA LEU A 161 -19.29 5.51 15.98
C LEU A 161 -18.11 6.47 16.09
N LEU A 162 -17.48 6.85 14.95
CA LEU A 162 -16.35 7.76 15.00
C LEU A 162 -16.70 9.12 15.59
N LYS A 163 -17.89 9.65 15.32
CA LYS A 163 -18.35 10.91 15.92
C LYS A 163 -18.43 10.80 17.45
N GLU A 164 -18.94 9.68 17.96
CA GLU A 164 -19.02 9.45 19.42
C GLU A 164 -17.63 9.19 20.03
N LEU A 165 -16.78 8.41 19.38
CA LEU A 165 -15.40 8.19 19.83
C LEU A 165 -14.62 9.50 19.97
N LYS A 166 -14.76 10.42 19.00
CA LYS A 166 -14.10 11.73 19.02
C LYS A 166 -14.62 12.67 20.13
N LYS A 167 -15.82 12.46 20.63
CA LYS A 167 -16.31 13.19 21.83
C LYS A 167 -15.63 12.70 23.11
N LEU A 168 -15.24 11.43 23.17
CA LEU A 168 -14.58 10.84 24.34
C LEU A 168 -13.10 11.24 24.39
N GLN A 169 -12.39 11.16 23.27
CA GLN A 169 -10.98 11.49 23.20
C GLN A 169 -10.56 11.84 21.77
N PRO A 170 -9.53 12.71 21.59
CA PRO A 170 -8.99 12.99 20.27
C PRO A 170 -8.28 11.75 19.71
N MET A 171 -8.60 11.38 18.46
CA MET A 171 -7.96 10.29 17.76
C MET A 171 -8.07 10.47 16.24
N LYS A 172 -7.16 9.86 15.48
CA LYS A 172 -7.32 9.68 14.04
C LYS A 172 -8.11 8.42 13.74
N ALA A 173 -8.65 8.33 12.53
CA ALA A 173 -9.42 7.15 12.14
C ALA A 173 -9.20 6.75 10.70
N ILE A 174 -9.24 5.44 10.45
CA ILE A 174 -9.26 4.78 9.15
C ILE A 174 -10.61 4.07 9.01
N ALA A 175 -11.33 4.35 7.93
CA ALA A 175 -12.51 3.60 7.55
C ALA A 175 -12.11 2.33 6.79
N VAL A 176 -12.80 1.23 7.06
CA VAL A 176 -12.69 -0.01 6.28
C VAL A 176 -14.06 -0.33 5.73
N THR A 177 -14.19 -0.60 4.43
CA THR A 177 -15.48 -0.84 3.80
C THR A 177 -15.40 -1.87 2.68
N GLY A 178 -16.45 -2.67 2.52
CA GLY A 178 -16.58 -3.64 1.42
C GLY A 178 -16.88 -2.99 0.07
N PHE A 179 -17.44 -1.79 0.06
CA PHE A 179 -17.75 -1.04 -1.15
C PHE A 179 -17.19 0.38 -1.02
N ILE A 180 -16.55 0.85 -2.08
CA ILE A 180 -16.11 2.24 -2.20
C ILE A 180 -16.82 2.84 -3.42
N LEU A 181 -17.90 3.56 -3.19
CA LEU A 181 -18.48 4.43 -4.19
C LEU A 181 -17.84 5.81 -4.09
N PRO A 182 -17.57 6.50 -5.22
CA PRO A 182 -16.93 7.81 -5.21
C PRO A 182 -17.64 8.83 -4.30
N ASP A 183 -18.96 8.80 -4.28
CA ASP A 183 -19.80 9.70 -3.48
C ASP A 183 -19.69 9.41 -1.97
N GLU A 184 -19.50 8.16 -1.58
CA GLU A 184 -19.37 7.77 -0.17
C GLU A 184 -18.00 8.14 0.44
N ILE A 185 -16.98 8.31 -0.37
CA ILE A 185 -15.63 8.70 0.14
C ILE A 185 -15.71 10.07 0.80
N GLU A 186 -16.48 11.00 0.23
CA GLU A 186 -16.65 12.33 0.80
C GLU A 186 -17.42 12.26 2.12
N ASP A 187 -18.47 11.44 2.20
CA ASP A 187 -19.22 11.20 3.44
C ASP A 187 -18.32 10.66 4.56
N TYR A 188 -17.38 9.76 4.23
CA TYR A 188 -16.43 9.23 5.22
C TYR A 188 -15.42 10.30 5.67
N ARG A 189 -14.99 11.18 4.78
CA ARG A 189 -14.13 12.31 5.14
C ARG A 189 -14.85 13.33 6.00
N GLU A 190 -16.10 13.65 5.66
CA GLU A 190 -16.95 14.52 6.46
C GLU A 190 -17.23 13.96 7.86
N ALA A 191 -17.38 12.64 7.98
CA ALA A 191 -17.46 11.95 9.26
C ALA A 191 -16.14 12.06 10.05
N GLY A 192 -15.04 12.40 9.38
CA GLY A 192 -13.74 12.66 9.98
C GLY A 192 -12.74 11.53 9.90
N PHE A 193 -12.95 10.57 9.00
CA PHE A 193 -11.91 9.57 8.67
C PHE A 193 -10.76 10.22 7.90
N ALA A 194 -9.53 9.91 8.29
CA ALA A 194 -8.33 10.41 7.63
C ALA A 194 -7.95 9.56 6.40
N SER A 195 -8.38 8.30 6.36
CA SER A 195 -8.14 7.38 5.24
C SER A 195 -9.28 6.39 5.10
N VAL A 196 -9.49 5.87 3.88
CA VAL A 196 -10.50 4.85 3.56
C VAL A 196 -9.82 3.68 2.86
N LEU A 197 -10.01 2.48 3.36
CA LEU A 197 -9.42 1.26 2.83
C LEU A 197 -10.51 0.26 2.40
N PRO A 198 -10.40 -0.32 1.18
CA PRO A 198 -11.32 -1.35 0.73
C PRO A 198 -11.05 -2.69 1.39
N LYS A 199 -12.11 -3.45 1.70
CA LYS A 199 -12.04 -4.89 1.98
C LYS A 199 -11.88 -5.68 0.66
N PRO A 200 -11.09 -6.77 0.63
CA PRO A 200 -10.28 -7.30 1.71
C PRO A 200 -9.00 -6.46 1.94
N LEU A 201 -8.68 -6.20 3.20
CA LEU A 201 -7.49 -5.45 3.56
C LEU A 201 -6.22 -6.24 3.22
N GLN A 202 -5.36 -5.62 2.42
CA GLN A 202 -3.99 -6.11 2.23
C GLN A 202 -3.10 -5.58 3.35
N HIS A 203 -2.31 -6.45 3.98
CA HIS A 203 -1.42 -6.07 5.09
C HIS A 203 -0.53 -4.86 4.77
N SER A 204 0.06 -4.82 3.58
CA SER A 204 0.90 -3.69 3.15
C SER A 204 0.15 -2.36 3.09
N ARG A 205 -1.12 -2.36 2.66
CA ARG A 205 -1.95 -1.15 2.61
C ARG A 205 -2.33 -0.69 4.01
N LEU A 206 -2.71 -1.62 4.88
CA LEU A 206 -3.03 -1.33 6.27
C LEU A 206 -1.81 -0.74 6.99
N GLN A 207 -0.65 -1.38 6.86
CA GLN A 207 0.61 -0.92 7.44
C GLN A 207 1.01 0.49 6.95
N SER A 208 0.90 0.76 5.63
CA SER A 208 1.18 2.10 5.09
C SER A 208 0.26 3.16 5.67
N ALA A 209 -1.05 2.91 5.71
CA ALA A 209 -2.02 3.86 6.24
C ALA A 209 -1.82 4.14 7.73
N VAL A 210 -1.52 3.12 8.53
CA VAL A 210 -1.20 3.26 9.95
C VAL A 210 0.09 4.09 10.13
N SER A 211 1.13 3.78 9.36
CA SER A 211 2.41 4.50 9.41
C SER A 211 2.26 5.98 9.05
N GLU A 212 1.53 6.31 7.98
CA GLU A 212 1.27 7.70 7.58
C GLU A 212 0.57 8.50 8.68
N LEU A 213 -0.35 7.88 9.39
CA LEU A 213 -1.11 8.56 10.44
C LEU A 213 -0.36 8.61 11.78
N SER A 214 0.53 7.67 12.08
CA SER A 214 1.33 7.67 13.31
C SER A 214 2.38 8.79 13.36
N HIS A 215 2.92 9.22 12.22
CA HIS A 215 3.92 10.29 12.16
C HIS A 215 3.37 11.71 12.42
N VAL A 216 2.08 11.87 12.51
CA VAL A 216 1.40 13.19 12.68
C VAL A 216 0.63 13.24 14.01
N LEU A 217 0.80 12.22 14.87
CA LEU A 217 0.33 12.19 16.27
C LEU A 217 1.39 12.82 17.16
#